data_eaae290921653e1d9645f85af6872478
#
_entry.id   eaae290921653e1d9645f85af6872478
#
_cell.length_a   1.000
_cell.length_b   1.000
_cell.length_c   1.000
_cell.angle_alpha   90.00
_cell.angle_beta   90.00
_cell.angle_gamma   90.00
#
_symmetry.space_group_name_H-M   'P 1'
#
loop_
_entity.id
_entity.type
_entity.pdbx_description
1 polymer ?
#
loop_
_entity_poly.entity_id
_entity_poly.type
_entity_poly.pdbx_seq_one_letter_code
_entity_poly.pdbx_strand_id
1 'polypeptide(L)'
;MRNGANVIYRCDGVLVDSGMTLSVEDEIMITRIYKTNANINVNNLIPQDGRFTFVGKNIRLSTMPYGGDGERNKVVLRILSTSDVIPTISDLGFDSDEEKLLRSLIYKPNGIILICGPTGEGKTTTLYSLLNELNQTGKYVIVTFEDPIERYIDGIAQSQVRYAEDERTNYTFQRGLRSSLRQDPDIMLVGETRDAETALTAVQASQTGHLIFTTLHVRNSVSVFRRLQDMGVNVSGFAEQIVGIASQRLLSTLCPHCKHQIKVPQEILDKLRAEDKKALTRDMNGDYVTYISDGCSECNSTGVAGRIPIIEIIPFNNYLRDYFAEKHGLVDIELFLRKNIGFKSLWDKGFAHVIKGDISLEELLSCIEPDEELISQAADFENQVNNTKEGYFSRRRK
;
A
#
# COMPACT_ATOMS: atom_id res chain seq x y z
N MET A 1 29.53 1.98 14.95
CA MET A 1 29.75 2.34 16.35
C MET A 1 30.82 1.42 16.92
N ARG A 2 31.87 1.95 17.57
CA ARG A 2 32.98 1.11 18.08
C ARG A 2 32.62 0.36 19.39
N ASN A 3 31.56 0.75 20.08
CA ASN A 3 31.33 0.37 21.48
C ASN A 3 30.02 -0.45 21.71
N GLY A 4 29.54 -1.19 20.73
CA GLY A 4 28.34 -2.02 20.91
C GLY A 4 27.15 -1.61 20.01
N ALA A 5 25.96 -2.18 20.25
CA ALA A 5 24.75 -1.95 19.49
C ALA A 5 23.63 -1.39 20.38
N ASN A 6 22.86 -0.44 19.86
CA ASN A 6 21.64 0.03 20.51
C ASN A 6 20.43 -0.77 20.01
N VAL A 7 19.56 -1.10 20.92
CA VAL A 7 18.27 -1.73 20.61
C VAL A 7 17.23 -0.64 20.39
N ILE A 8 16.59 -0.65 19.23
CA ILE A 8 15.59 0.34 18.82
C ILE A 8 14.32 -0.41 18.43
N TYR A 9 13.17 0.03 18.90
CA TYR A 9 11.88 -0.47 18.48
C TYR A 9 11.28 0.44 17.40
N ARG A 10 10.52 -0.16 16.50
CA ARG A 10 9.61 0.60 15.62
C ARG A 10 8.18 0.23 16.01
N CYS A 11 7.48 1.16 16.66
CA CYS A 11 6.11 1.01 17.09
C CYS A 11 5.22 1.97 16.27
N ASP A 12 4.23 1.44 15.57
CA ASP A 12 3.31 2.21 14.71
C ASP A 12 3.99 3.22 13.77
N GLY A 13 5.13 2.82 13.20
CA GLY A 13 5.94 3.65 12.31
C GLY A 13 7.02 4.48 13.01
N VAL A 14 6.87 4.77 14.30
CA VAL A 14 7.78 5.61 15.10
C VAL A 14 8.95 4.80 15.66
N LEU A 15 10.16 5.35 15.57
CA LEU A 15 11.36 4.76 16.21
C LEU A 15 11.42 5.19 17.66
N VAL A 16 11.48 4.22 18.55
CA VAL A 16 11.58 4.40 20.01
C VAL A 16 12.90 3.77 20.50
N ASP A 17 13.74 4.55 21.14
CA ASP A 17 14.93 4.04 21.79
C ASP A 17 14.52 3.19 23.01
N SER A 18 15.02 1.96 23.08
CA SER A 18 14.73 1.07 24.21
C SER A 18 15.53 1.44 25.48
N GLY A 19 16.53 2.28 25.36
CA GLY A 19 17.53 2.55 26.40
C GLY A 19 18.51 1.40 26.64
N MET A 20 18.41 0.28 25.89
CA MET A 20 19.31 -0.87 26.00
C MET A 20 20.47 -0.74 25.02
N THR A 21 21.68 -0.90 25.56
CA THR A 21 22.90 -0.98 24.76
C THR A 21 23.55 -2.34 25.01
N LEU A 22 23.89 -3.04 23.94
CA LEU A 22 24.59 -4.32 23.98
C LEU A 22 26.08 -4.11 23.83
N SER A 23 26.91 -4.88 24.56
CA SER A 23 28.31 -4.98 24.26
C SER A 23 28.54 -5.62 22.87
N VAL A 24 29.76 -5.51 22.30
CA VAL A 24 30.08 -6.18 21.03
C VAL A 24 29.94 -7.71 21.16
N GLU A 25 30.35 -8.25 22.30
CA GLU A 25 30.26 -9.68 22.57
C GLU A 25 28.83 -10.17 22.67
N ASP A 26 27.95 -9.40 23.35
CA ASP A 26 26.51 -9.70 23.44
C ASP A 26 25.82 -9.61 22.07
N GLU A 27 26.15 -8.58 21.28
CA GLU A 27 25.62 -8.43 19.92
C GLU A 27 25.94 -9.66 19.06
N ILE A 28 27.20 -10.11 19.06
CA ILE A 28 27.62 -11.30 18.32
C ILE A 28 26.90 -12.56 18.83
N MET A 29 26.86 -12.74 20.14
CA MET A 29 26.24 -13.91 20.76
C MET A 29 24.73 -13.96 20.46
N ILE A 30 23.99 -12.86 20.63
CA ILE A 30 22.56 -12.78 20.37
C ILE A 30 22.29 -13.02 18.89
N THR A 31 23.10 -12.46 18.00
CA THR A 31 22.98 -12.69 16.56
C THR A 31 23.12 -14.17 16.20
N ARG A 32 24.08 -14.87 16.81
CA ARG A 32 24.27 -16.32 16.61
C ARG A 32 23.07 -17.12 17.11
N ILE A 33 22.50 -16.76 18.25
CA ILE A 33 21.28 -17.39 18.79
C ILE A 33 20.11 -17.20 17.81
N TYR A 34 19.89 -16.00 17.29
CA TYR A 34 18.82 -15.75 16.33
C TYR A 34 19.01 -16.51 15.01
N LYS A 35 20.25 -16.55 14.47
CA LYS A 35 20.57 -17.34 13.28
C LYS A 35 20.33 -18.84 13.50
N THR A 36 20.73 -19.37 14.67
CA THR A 36 20.48 -20.76 15.03
C THR A 36 18.97 -21.08 15.12
N ASN A 37 18.21 -20.24 15.82
CA ASN A 37 16.76 -20.41 15.94
C ASN A 37 16.04 -20.33 14.59
N ALA A 38 16.55 -19.50 13.69
CA ALA A 38 16.01 -19.35 12.34
C ALA A 38 16.51 -20.44 11.37
N ASN A 39 17.34 -21.38 11.82
CA ASN A 39 17.94 -22.45 11.03
C ASN A 39 18.71 -21.93 9.79
N ILE A 40 19.44 -20.82 9.97
CA ILE A 40 20.29 -20.21 8.93
C ILE A 40 21.77 -20.31 9.35
N ASN A 41 22.69 -20.18 8.38
CA ASN A 41 24.09 -20.41 8.62
C ASN A 41 24.71 -19.31 9.51
N VAL A 42 25.17 -19.70 10.70
CA VAL A 42 25.74 -18.79 11.70
C VAL A 42 27.04 -18.14 11.24
N ASN A 43 27.86 -18.86 10.47
CA ASN A 43 29.19 -18.43 10.05
C ASN A 43 29.18 -17.71 8.69
N ASN A 44 28.04 -17.58 8.06
CA ASN A 44 27.95 -16.93 6.76
C ASN A 44 27.98 -15.39 6.92
N LEU A 45 28.91 -14.74 6.22
CA LEU A 45 29.16 -13.30 6.26
C LEU A 45 28.42 -12.54 5.13
N ILE A 46 27.34 -13.10 4.61
CA ILE A 46 26.43 -12.41 3.68
C ILE A 46 25.09 -12.10 4.35
N PRO A 47 24.29 -11.18 3.78
CA PRO A 47 22.93 -10.95 4.25
C PRO A 47 22.11 -12.24 4.24
N GLN A 48 21.34 -12.48 5.29
CA GLN A 48 20.50 -13.68 5.44
C GLN A 48 19.15 -13.30 6.02
N ASP A 49 18.11 -13.98 5.53
CA ASP A 49 16.77 -13.91 6.06
C ASP A 49 16.35 -15.27 6.61
N GLY A 50 15.59 -15.25 7.71
CA GLY A 50 15.09 -16.47 8.35
C GLY A 50 13.83 -16.22 9.14
N ARG A 51 13.30 -17.30 9.73
CA ARG A 51 12.11 -17.24 10.57
C ARG A 51 12.27 -18.19 11.75
N PHE A 52 11.73 -17.80 12.89
CA PHE A 52 11.64 -18.65 14.05
C PHE A 52 10.43 -18.24 14.90
N THR A 53 10.01 -19.14 15.79
CA THR A 53 8.97 -18.86 16.77
C THR A 53 9.61 -18.64 18.13
N PHE A 54 9.23 -17.56 18.81
CA PHE A 54 9.68 -17.27 20.16
C PHE A 54 8.49 -16.82 21.02
N VAL A 55 8.28 -17.49 22.15
CA VAL A 55 7.15 -17.24 23.07
C VAL A 55 5.80 -17.17 22.34
N GLY A 56 5.55 -18.12 21.42
CA GLY A 56 4.32 -18.18 20.63
C GLY A 56 4.19 -17.10 19.54
N LYS A 57 5.23 -16.26 19.34
CA LYS A 57 5.25 -15.23 18.32
C LYS A 57 6.09 -15.68 17.13
N ASN A 58 5.58 -15.52 15.92
CA ASN A 58 6.36 -15.70 14.70
C ASN A 58 7.24 -14.48 14.46
N ILE A 59 8.54 -14.70 14.29
CA ILE A 59 9.53 -13.66 14.11
C ILE A 59 10.22 -13.86 12.76
N ARG A 60 10.23 -12.83 11.94
CA ARG A 60 11.09 -12.76 10.75
C ARG A 60 12.41 -12.08 11.15
N LEU A 61 13.51 -12.77 10.89
CA LEU A 61 14.86 -12.31 11.09
C LEU A 61 15.45 -11.84 9.75
N SER A 62 16.05 -10.67 9.74
CA SER A 62 16.94 -10.23 8.66
C SER A 62 18.27 -9.80 9.25
N THR A 63 19.37 -10.32 8.70
CA THR A 63 20.72 -10.00 9.14
C THR A 63 21.54 -9.44 7.98
N MET A 64 22.30 -8.40 8.24
CA MET A 64 23.22 -7.78 7.29
C MET A 64 24.58 -7.55 7.97
N PRO A 65 25.65 -8.21 7.51
CA PRO A 65 27.00 -7.97 8.04
C PRO A 65 27.41 -6.51 7.90
N TYR A 66 28.11 -5.97 8.89
CA TYR A 66 28.69 -4.63 8.85
C TYR A 66 30.02 -4.60 9.61
N GLY A 67 30.81 -3.56 9.39
CA GLY A 67 32.15 -3.44 9.93
C GLY A 67 33.21 -4.01 8.98
N GLY A 68 34.49 -3.81 9.31
CA GLY A 68 35.64 -4.19 8.45
C GLY A 68 35.91 -5.69 8.44
N ASP A 69 35.55 -6.39 9.48
CA ASP A 69 35.74 -7.84 9.69
C ASP A 69 34.50 -8.67 9.29
N GLY A 70 33.33 -8.01 9.14
CA GLY A 70 32.06 -8.68 8.82
C GLY A 70 31.50 -9.56 9.93
N GLU A 71 32.11 -9.65 11.09
CA GLU A 71 31.62 -10.48 12.20
C GLU A 71 30.38 -9.90 12.86
N ARG A 72 30.21 -8.59 12.81
CA ARG A 72 29.05 -7.88 13.35
C ARG A 72 27.91 -7.86 12.34
N ASN A 73 26.66 -7.91 12.86
CA ASN A 73 25.47 -7.91 12.01
C ASN A 73 24.48 -6.85 12.48
N LYS A 74 23.97 -6.04 11.55
CA LYS A 74 22.73 -5.34 11.78
C LYS A 74 21.61 -6.37 11.75
N VAL A 75 20.90 -6.48 12.85
CA VAL A 75 19.80 -7.44 13.01
C VAL A 75 18.47 -6.69 13.02
N VAL A 76 17.53 -7.14 12.23
CA VAL A 76 16.15 -6.65 12.23
C VAL A 76 15.23 -7.82 12.55
N LEU A 77 14.45 -7.68 13.62
CA LEU A 77 13.43 -8.63 14.01
C LEU A 77 12.06 -8.01 13.72
N ARG A 78 11.29 -8.63 12.83
CA ARG A 78 9.90 -8.27 12.63
C ARG A 78 9.03 -9.27 13.37
N ILE A 79 8.37 -8.79 14.43
CA ILE A 79 7.40 -9.57 15.18
C ILE A 79 6.12 -9.60 14.37
N LEU A 80 5.76 -10.76 13.86
CA LEU A 80 4.52 -10.94 13.10
C LEU A 80 3.35 -11.02 14.09
N SER A 81 2.24 -10.38 13.72
CA SER A 81 1.04 -10.41 14.57
C SER A 81 0.61 -11.86 14.82
N THR A 82 0.34 -12.19 16.07
CA THR A 82 -0.14 -13.51 16.50
C THR A 82 -1.66 -13.56 16.69
N SER A 83 -2.38 -12.49 16.37
CA SER A 83 -3.83 -12.62 16.34
C SER A 83 -4.18 -13.54 15.16
N ASP A 84 -4.68 -14.74 15.46
CA ASP A 84 -5.15 -15.69 14.43
C ASP A 84 -6.40 -15.16 13.71
N VAL A 85 -6.98 -14.10 14.24
CA VAL A 85 -8.19 -13.48 13.70
C VAL A 85 -7.81 -12.51 12.57
N ILE A 86 -8.30 -12.82 11.37
CA ILE A 86 -8.25 -11.91 10.24
C ILE A 86 -9.34 -10.85 10.46
N PRO A 87 -9.01 -9.55 10.42
CA PRO A 87 -10.03 -8.52 10.58
C PRO A 87 -11.07 -8.63 9.47
N THR A 88 -12.33 -8.34 9.77
CA THR A 88 -13.35 -8.16 8.75
C THR A 88 -13.10 -6.86 7.98
N ILE A 89 -13.75 -6.68 6.83
CA ILE A 89 -13.63 -5.42 6.07
C ILE A 89 -14.04 -4.22 6.94
N SER A 90 -15.05 -4.38 7.78
CA SER A 90 -15.55 -3.33 8.68
C SER A 90 -14.58 -3.01 9.83
N ASP A 91 -13.68 -3.95 10.21
CA ASP A 91 -12.66 -3.72 11.23
C ASP A 91 -11.42 -2.99 10.68
N LEU A 92 -11.31 -2.84 9.36
CA LEU A 92 -10.15 -2.20 8.74
C LEU A 92 -10.10 -0.68 8.95
N GLY A 93 -11.24 -0.05 9.29
CA GLY A 93 -11.33 1.38 9.54
C GLY A 93 -11.64 2.22 8.29
N PHE A 94 -12.12 1.61 7.22
CA PHE A 94 -12.66 2.29 6.04
C PHE A 94 -14.02 2.94 6.34
N ASP A 95 -14.38 3.97 5.59
CA ASP A 95 -15.73 4.53 5.70
C ASP A 95 -16.77 3.61 5.03
N SER A 96 -18.07 3.85 5.34
CA SER A 96 -19.16 2.98 4.86
C SER A 96 -19.28 2.91 3.33
N ASP A 97 -18.86 3.96 2.63
CA ASP A 97 -18.94 4.00 1.17
C ASP A 97 -17.75 3.27 0.54
N GLU A 98 -16.57 3.37 1.15
CA GLU A 98 -15.38 2.60 0.79
C GLU A 98 -15.62 1.10 0.99
N GLU A 99 -16.21 0.69 2.13
CA GLU A 99 -16.57 -0.70 2.37
C GLU A 99 -17.57 -1.24 1.33
N LYS A 100 -18.64 -0.49 1.06
CA LYS A 100 -19.63 -0.88 0.04
C LYS A 100 -18.99 -1.02 -1.34
N LEU A 101 -18.09 -0.09 -1.66
CA LEU A 101 -17.40 -0.10 -2.94
C LEU A 101 -16.45 -1.30 -3.03
N LEU A 102 -15.63 -1.58 -2.04
CA LEU A 102 -14.77 -2.78 -1.99
C LEU A 102 -15.60 -4.06 -2.12
N ARG A 103 -16.70 -4.20 -1.38
CA ARG A 103 -17.62 -5.34 -1.52
C ARG A 103 -18.18 -5.46 -2.92
N SER A 104 -18.55 -4.34 -3.55
CA SER A 104 -19.06 -4.37 -4.93
C SER A 104 -18.04 -4.89 -5.94
N LEU A 105 -16.75 -4.72 -5.67
CA LEU A 105 -15.65 -5.22 -6.51
C LEU A 105 -15.43 -6.72 -6.31
N ILE A 106 -15.37 -7.20 -5.07
CA ILE A 106 -15.01 -8.59 -4.78
C ILE A 106 -16.08 -9.62 -5.18
N TYR A 107 -17.32 -9.20 -5.33
CA TYR A 107 -18.41 -10.06 -5.80
C TYR A 107 -18.62 -10.03 -7.32
N LYS A 108 -17.65 -9.51 -8.08
CA LYS A 108 -17.66 -9.64 -9.55
C LYS A 108 -17.30 -11.07 -9.96
N PRO A 109 -17.90 -11.59 -11.04
CA PRO A 109 -17.69 -12.98 -11.44
C PRO A 109 -16.28 -13.26 -11.94
N ASN A 110 -15.59 -12.30 -12.54
CA ASN A 110 -14.25 -12.40 -13.10
C ASN A 110 -13.63 -11.02 -13.27
N GLY A 111 -12.34 -11.00 -13.52
CA GLY A 111 -11.56 -9.78 -13.77
C GLY A 111 -10.37 -9.65 -12.84
N ILE A 112 -9.79 -8.46 -12.78
CA ILE A 112 -8.58 -8.16 -11.99
C ILE A 112 -8.86 -7.03 -11.01
N ILE A 113 -8.59 -7.27 -9.73
CA ILE A 113 -8.62 -6.27 -8.65
C ILE A 113 -7.17 -6.02 -8.23
N LEU A 114 -6.75 -4.74 -8.29
CA LEU A 114 -5.42 -4.33 -7.89
C LEU A 114 -5.48 -3.59 -6.56
N ILE A 115 -4.68 -4.04 -5.57
CA ILE A 115 -4.45 -3.31 -4.34
C ILE A 115 -3.04 -2.76 -4.36
N CYS A 116 -2.91 -1.44 -4.37
CA CYS A 116 -1.66 -0.73 -4.63
C CYS A 116 -1.16 0.02 -3.40
N GLY A 117 0.13 0.34 -3.41
CA GLY A 117 0.79 1.12 -2.37
C GLY A 117 2.19 0.59 -2.05
N PRO A 118 3.04 1.35 -1.36
CA PRO A 118 4.34 0.92 -0.86
C PRO A 118 4.28 -0.28 0.09
N THR A 119 5.44 -0.79 0.47
CA THR A 119 5.55 -1.85 1.47
C THR A 119 5.16 -1.32 2.86
N GLY A 120 4.38 -2.11 3.61
CA GLY A 120 3.98 -1.75 4.99
C GLY A 120 2.68 -0.95 5.09
N GLU A 121 2.00 -0.69 3.98
CA GLU A 121 0.75 0.09 3.92
C GLU A 121 -0.53 -0.74 4.16
N GLY A 122 -0.40 -1.95 4.69
CA GLY A 122 -1.55 -2.78 5.06
C GLY A 122 -2.23 -3.52 3.91
N LYS A 123 -1.67 -3.53 2.69
CA LYS A 123 -2.25 -4.22 1.52
C LYS A 123 -2.59 -5.68 1.78
N THR A 124 -1.67 -6.44 2.37
CA THR A 124 -1.88 -7.86 2.70
C THR A 124 -3.05 -8.04 3.66
N THR A 125 -3.16 -7.19 4.67
CA THR A 125 -4.27 -7.22 5.63
C THR A 125 -5.60 -7.00 4.93
N THR A 126 -5.67 -5.98 4.07
CA THR A 126 -6.86 -5.70 3.27
C THR A 126 -7.21 -6.87 2.36
N LEU A 127 -6.24 -7.40 1.60
CA LEU A 127 -6.45 -8.57 0.73
C LEU A 127 -6.96 -9.78 1.51
N TYR A 128 -6.35 -10.07 2.66
CA TYR A 128 -6.78 -11.20 3.48
C TYR A 128 -8.20 -11.02 4.03
N SER A 129 -8.57 -9.81 4.41
CA SER A 129 -9.95 -9.49 4.83
C SER A 129 -10.95 -9.69 3.69
N LEU A 130 -10.61 -9.24 2.47
CA LEU A 130 -11.46 -9.43 1.29
C LEU A 130 -11.59 -10.91 0.92
N LEU A 131 -10.48 -11.66 0.90
CA LEU A 131 -10.50 -13.09 0.61
C LEU A 131 -11.23 -13.90 1.70
N ASN A 132 -11.06 -13.52 2.96
CA ASN A 132 -11.73 -14.19 4.07
C ASN A 132 -13.25 -13.99 4.02
N GLU A 133 -13.75 -12.81 3.67
CA GLU A 133 -15.18 -12.57 3.45
C GLU A 133 -15.73 -13.47 2.34
N LEU A 134 -15.01 -13.63 1.23
CA LEU A 134 -15.41 -14.54 0.14
C LEU A 134 -15.33 -16.01 0.57
N ASN A 135 -14.28 -16.40 1.28
CA ASN A 135 -14.08 -17.77 1.80
C ASN A 135 -15.20 -18.19 2.76
N GLN A 136 -15.62 -17.29 3.65
CA GLN A 136 -16.70 -17.56 4.60
C GLN A 136 -18.06 -17.86 3.92
N THR A 137 -18.25 -17.47 2.66
CA THR A 137 -19.44 -17.85 1.92
C THR A 137 -19.52 -19.34 1.58
N GLY A 138 -18.39 -20.05 1.58
CA GLY A 138 -18.26 -21.46 1.20
C GLY A 138 -18.57 -21.75 -0.27
N LYS A 139 -18.57 -20.73 -1.12
CA LYS A 139 -18.99 -20.84 -2.55
C LYS A 139 -17.81 -20.87 -3.53
N TYR A 140 -16.60 -20.54 -3.09
CA TYR A 140 -15.47 -20.29 -3.96
C TYR A 140 -14.25 -21.15 -3.58
N VAL A 141 -13.59 -21.69 -4.56
CA VAL A 141 -12.25 -22.28 -4.44
C VAL A 141 -11.23 -21.16 -4.58
N ILE A 142 -10.53 -20.85 -3.48
CA ILE A 142 -9.58 -19.75 -3.42
C ILE A 142 -8.15 -20.28 -3.34
N VAL A 143 -7.27 -19.78 -4.21
CA VAL A 143 -5.85 -20.15 -4.24
C VAL A 143 -5.00 -18.88 -4.15
N THR A 144 -3.91 -18.90 -3.38
CA THR A 144 -2.99 -17.77 -3.29
C THR A 144 -1.55 -18.18 -3.64
N PHE A 145 -0.80 -17.21 -4.18
CA PHE A 145 0.64 -17.31 -4.45
C PHE A 145 1.32 -16.13 -3.76
N GLU A 146 2.21 -16.39 -2.80
CA GLU A 146 2.71 -15.37 -1.89
C GLU A 146 4.23 -15.47 -1.68
N ASP A 147 4.88 -14.34 -1.35
CA ASP A 147 6.32 -14.26 -1.09
C ASP A 147 6.62 -13.31 0.10
N PRO A 148 6.57 -13.81 1.31
CA PRO A 148 6.08 -15.10 1.81
C PRO A 148 4.60 -15.08 2.20
N ILE A 149 4.02 -16.24 2.55
CA ILE A 149 2.74 -16.29 3.26
C ILE A 149 2.93 -15.61 4.62
N GLU A 150 2.18 -14.54 4.89
CA GLU A 150 2.26 -13.80 6.17
C GLU A 150 1.41 -14.45 7.25
N ARG A 151 0.28 -15.04 6.88
CA ARG A 151 -0.68 -15.71 7.77
C ARG A 151 -1.46 -16.78 6.99
N TYR A 152 -1.74 -17.89 7.64
CA TYR A 152 -2.61 -18.92 7.07
C TYR A 152 -4.09 -18.58 7.29
N ILE A 153 -4.90 -18.87 6.28
CA ILE A 153 -6.35 -18.70 6.30
C ILE A 153 -6.98 -20.06 6.07
N ASP A 154 -7.71 -20.55 7.06
CA ASP A 154 -8.39 -21.84 6.95
C ASP A 154 -9.35 -21.84 5.75
N GLY A 155 -9.30 -22.91 4.96
CA GLY A 155 -10.14 -23.05 3.77
C GLY A 155 -9.56 -22.43 2.49
N ILE A 156 -8.43 -21.73 2.53
CA ILE A 156 -7.73 -21.18 1.36
C ILE A 156 -6.47 -21.99 1.08
N ALA A 157 -6.27 -22.36 -0.18
CA ALA A 157 -5.05 -23.03 -0.62
C ALA A 157 -3.93 -21.99 -0.86
N GLN A 158 -3.10 -21.75 0.16
CA GLN A 158 -2.00 -20.78 0.10
C GLN A 158 -0.69 -21.46 -0.30
N SER A 159 -0.04 -20.93 -1.32
CA SER A 159 1.21 -21.46 -1.88
C SER A 159 2.29 -20.39 -1.83
N GLN A 160 3.43 -20.73 -1.24
CA GLN A 160 4.58 -19.84 -1.17
C GLN A 160 5.51 -20.04 -2.34
N VAL A 161 5.83 -18.95 -3.06
CA VAL A 161 6.85 -18.97 -4.13
C VAL A 161 8.24 -19.25 -3.54
N ARG A 162 9.11 -19.85 -4.33
CA ARG A 162 10.47 -20.25 -3.94
C ARG A 162 11.43 -20.02 -5.08
N TYR A 163 12.55 -19.39 -4.79
CA TYR A 163 13.65 -19.20 -5.71
C TYR A 163 14.79 -20.12 -5.30
N ALA A 164 15.24 -20.97 -6.22
CA ALA A 164 16.34 -21.91 -6.02
C ALA A 164 17.57 -21.44 -6.79
N GLU A 165 18.74 -22.01 -6.51
CA GLU A 165 19.98 -21.73 -7.26
C GLU A 165 19.84 -22.13 -8.74
N ASP A 166 19.15 -23.23 -9.04
CA ASP A 166 18.76 -23.61 -10.41
C ASP A 166 17.42 -22.94 -10.75
N GLU A 167 17.47 -21.90 -11.60
CA GLU A 167 16.29 -21.17 -12.05
C GLU A 167 15.19 -22.05 -12.65
N ARG A 168 15.54 -23.21 -13.20
CA ARG A 168 14.58 -24.17 -13.78
C ARG A 168 13.67 -24.77 -12.73
N THR A 169 14.10 -24.79 -11.46
CA THR A 169 13.34 -25.33 -10.33
C THR A 169 12.59 -24.24 -9.56
N ASN A 170 12.71 -22.97 -9.97
CA ASN A 170 11.99 -21.86 -9.35
C ASN A 170 10.48 -22.07 -9.40
N TYR A 171 9.82 -21.87 -8.27
CA TYR A 171 8.37 -21.77 -8.18
C TYR A 171 7.97 -20.31 -8.06
N THR A 172 7.72 -19.68 -9.22
CA THR A 172 7.41 -18.25 -9.35
C THR A 172 5.91 -17.98 -9.29
N PHE A 173 5.51 -16.72 -9.13
CA PHE A 173 4.11 -16.29 -9.23
C PHE A 173 3.46 -16.77 -10.52
N GLN A 174 4.14 -16.57 -11.66
CA GLN A 174 3.65 -17.01 -12.97
C GLN A 174 3.43 -18.53 -13.04
N ARG A 175 4.39 -19.32 -12.56
CA ARG A 175 4.27 -20.79 -12.55
C ARG A 175 3.14 -21.27 -11.68
N GLY A 176 3.01 -20.66 -10.49
CA GLY A 176 1.91 -20.93 -9.57
C GLY A 176 0.56 -20.64 -10.20
N LEU A 177 0.38 -19.43 -10.73
CA LEU A 177 -0.85 -18.99 -11.38
C LEU A 177 -1.22 -19.90 -12.57
N ARG A 178 -0.24 -20.22 -13.44
CA ARG A 178 -0.48 -21.13 -14.58
C ARG A 178 -0.83 -22.55 -14.14
N SER A 179 -0.26 -23.03 -13.03
CA SER A 179 -0.56 -24.36 -12.50
C SER A 179 -1.97 -24.43 -11.93
N SER A 180 -2.40 -23.39 -11.23
CA SER A 180 -3.71 -23.36 -10.58
C SER A 180 -4.89 -23.35 -11.54
N LEU A 181 -4.72 -22.89 -12.78
CA LEU A 181 -5.76 -22.99 -13.83
C LEU A 181 -6.23 -24.43 -14.11
N ARG A 182 -5.52 -25.43 -13.60
CA ARG A 182 -5.91 -26.85 -13.67
C ARG A 182 -6.40 -27.40 -12.33
N GLN A 183 -6.62 -26.55 -11.34
CA GLN A 183 -7.08 -26.90 -10.01
C GLN A 183 -8.50 -26.41 -9.71
N ASP A 184 -9.22 -26.02 -10.78
CA ASP A 184 -10.60 -25.51 -10.71
C ASP A 184 -10.82 -24.36 -9.69
N PRO A 185 -9.96 -23.31 -9.70
CA PRO A 185 -10.13 -22.18 -8.79
C PRO A 185 -11.18 -21.24 -9.33
N ASP A 186 -11.92 -20.56 -8.44
CA ASP A 186 -12.77 -19.42 -8.79
C ASP A 186 -12.01 -18.09 -8.61
N ILE A 187 -11.19 -18.04 -7.57
CA ILE A 187 -10.50 -16.82 -7.12
C ILE A 187 -9.01 -17.11 -6.90
N MET A 188 -8.16 -16.24 -7.40
CA MET A 188 -6.72 -16.35 -7.21
C MET A 188 -6.12 -15.05 -6.69
N LEU A 189 -5.21 -15.15 -5.72
CA LEU A 189 -4.36 -14.04 -5.29
C LEU A 189 -2.94 -14.26 -5.82
N VAL A 190 -2.45 -13.30 -6.58
CA VAL A 190 -1.02 -13.16 -6.93
C VAL A 190 -0.44 -12.09 -6.02
N GLY A 191 0.40 -12.47 -5.08
CA GLY A 191 0.93 -11.58 -4.04
C GLY A 191 1.51 -10.28 -4.61
N GLU A 192 2.19 -10.36 -5.77
CA GLU A 192 2.72 -9.19 -6.46
C GLU A 192 2.88 -9.46 -7.97
N THR A 193 2.51 -8.47 -8.78
CA THR A 193 2.83 -8.45 -10.22
C THR A 193 4.09 -7.62 -10.45
N ARG A 194 5.23 -8.29 -10.67
CA ARG A 194 6.56 -7.65 -10.86
C ARG A 194 6.97 -7.52 -12.32
N ASP A 195 6.42 -8.34 -13.18
CA ASP A 195 6.84 -8.52 -14.59
C ASP A 195 5.66 -8.69 -15.54
N ALA A 196 5.93 -8.50 -16.83
CA ALA A 196 4.93 -8.62 -17.88
C ALA A 196 4.35 -10.03 -18.02
N GLU A 197 5.12 -11.08 -17.73
CA GLU A 197 4.64 -12.46 -17.86
C GLU A 197 3.58 -12.80 -16.83
N THR A 198 3.80 -12.37 -15.57
CA THR A 198 2.82 -12.51 -14.48
C THR A 198 1.56 -11.72 -14.81
N ALA A 199 1.71 -10.46 -15.27
CA ALA A 199 0.58 -9.62 -15.67
C ALA A 199 -0.23 -10.24 -16.80
N LEU A 200 0.44 -10.75 -17.86
CA LEU A 200 -0.23 -11.40 -18.99
C LEU A 200 -0.97 -12.67 -18.55
N THR A 201 -0.36 -13.48 -17.67
CA THR A 201 -1.00 -14.69 -17.16
C THR A 201 -2.24 -14.35 -16.32
N ALA A 202 -2.22 -13.26 -15.54
CA ALA A 202 -3.39 -12.77 -14.81
C ALA A 202 -4.52 -12.32 -15.76
N VAL A 203 -4.19 -11.63 -16.86
CA VAL A 203 -5.15 -11.28 -17.92
C VAL A 203 -5.78 -12.55 -18.53
N GLN A 204 -4.98 -13.53 -18.90
CA GLN A 204 -5.48 -14.78 -19.47
C GLN A 204 -6.40 -15.53 -18.49
N ALA A 205 -6.03 -15.59 -17.22
CA ALA A 205 -6.86 -16.18 -16.17
C ALA A 205 -8.19 -15.46 -16.01
N SER A 206 -8.19 -14.12 -15.98
CA SER A 206 -9.42 -13.33 -15.87
C SER A 206 -10.34 -13.50 -17.09
N GLN A 207 -9.79 -13.60 -18.30
CA GLN A 207 -10.55 -13.87 -19.54
C GLN A 207 -11.19 -15.26 -19.55
N THR A 208 -10.63 -16.21 -18.81
CA THR A 208 -11.21 -17.56 -18.68
C THR A 208 -12.17 -17.73 -17.50
N GLY A 209 -12.61 -16.63 -16.90
CA GLY A 209 -13.72 -16.63 -15.93
C GLY A 209 -13.28 -16.50 -14.46
N HIS A 210 -12.00 -16.24 -14.17
CA HIS A 210 -11.49 -16.19 -12.80
C HIS A 210 -11.41 -14.74 -12.26
N LEU A 211 -11.61 -14.57 -10.97
CA LEU A 211 -11.38 -13.31 -10.28
C LEU A 211 -9.95 -13.31 -9.71
N ILE A 212 -9.14 -12.36 -10.13
CA ILE A 212 -7.73 -12.25 -9.78
C ILE A 212 -7.52 -11.05 -8.86
N PHE A 213 -6.90 -11.28 -7.71
CA PHE A 213 -6.37 -10.23 -6.86
C PHE A 213 -4.86 -10.15 -7.07
N THR A 214 -4.33 -8.94 -7.14
CA THR A 214 -2.87 -8.75 -7.18
C THR A 214 -2.46 -7.42 -6.59
N THR A 215 -1.15 -7.26 -6.29
CA THR A 215 -0.62 -6.00 -5.83
C THR A 215 0.38 -5.40 -6.81
N LEU A 216 0.47 -4.08 -6.79
CA LEU A 216 1.50 -3.30 -7.46
C LEU A 216 2.09 -2.28 -6.49
N HIS A 217 3.42 -2.10 -6.55
CA HIS A 217 4.09 -1.04 -5.81
C HIS A 217 4.11 0.24 -6.62
N VAL A 218 3.07 1.05 -6.45
CA VAL A 218 2.90 2.38 -7.07
C VAL A 218 2.44 3.40 -6.03
N ARG A 219 2.60 4.69 -6.34
CA ARG A 219 2.29 5.77 -5.41
C ARG A 219 0.77 5.95 -5.22
N ASN A 220 -0.01 5.84 -6.28
CA ASN A 220 -1.45 6.04 -6.30
C ASN A 220 -2.10 5.17 -7.40
N SER A 221 -3.42 5.13 -7.44
CA SER A 221 -4.19 4.28 -8.37
C SER A 221 -3.99 4.68 -9.83
N VAL A 222 -3.79 5.95 -10.12
CA VAL A 222 -3.58 6.45 -11.47
C VAL A 222 -2.22 6.00 -12.02
N SER A 223 -1.21 5.91 -11.17
CA SER A 223 0.15 5.48 -11.55
C SER A 223 0.25 4.01 -11.97
N VAL A 224 -0.80 3.21 -11.75
CA VAL A 224 -0.87 1.80 -12.17
C VAL A 224 -0.65 1.68 -13.69
N PHE A 225 -1.27 2.54 -14.48
CA PHE A 225 -1.20 2.47 -15.95
C PHE A 225 0.20 2.75 -16.48
N ARG A 226 0.89 3.74 -15.89
CA ARG A 226 2.29 4.01 -16.23
C ARG A 226 3.18 2.81 -15.84
N ARG A 227 2.97 2.24 -14.67
CA ARG A 227 3.74 1.08 -14.20
C ARG A 227 3.56 -0.14 -15.11
N LEU A 228 2.33 -0.43 -15.56
CA LEU A 228 2.05 -1.48 -16.53
C LEU A 228 2.77 -1.23 -17.87
N GLN A 229 2.77 0.02 -18.33
CA GLN A 229 3.46 0.45 -19.55
C GLN A 229 4.98 0.26 -19.44
N ASP A 230 5.58 0.67 -18.31
CA ASP A 230 7.01 0.52 -18.03
C ASP A 230 7.43 -0.96 -17.97
N MET A 231 6.54 -1.85 -17.54
CA MET A 231 6.75 -3.30 -17.57
C MET A 231 6.57 -3.92 -18.97
N GLY A 232 6.17 -3.15 -19.98
CA GLY A 232 5.91 -3.66 -21.33
C GLY A 232 4.55 -4.36 -21.50
N VAL A 233 3.62 -4.16 -20.57
CA VAL A 233 2.27 -4.72 -20.65
C VAL A 233 1.42 -3.91 -21.63
N ASN A 234 0.61 -4.60 -22.44
CA ASN A 234 -0.43 -3.93 -23.22
C ASN A 234 -1.51 -3.36 -22.28
N VAL A 235 -1.44 -2.06 -22.03
CA VAL A 235 -2.31 -1.37 -21.06
C VAL A 235 -3.77 -1.48 -21.46
N SER A 236 -4.11 -1.35 -22.75
CA SER A 236 -5.49 -1.47 -23.24
C SER A 236 -6.07 -2.86 -22.93
N GLY A 237 -5.37 -3.93 -23.32
CA GLY A 237 -5.82 -5.30 -23.05
C GLY A 237 -5.89 -5.64 -21.55
N PHE A 238 -5.02 -5.02 -20.73
CA PHE A 238 -5.07 -5.17 -19.28
C PHE A 238 -6.27 -4.41 -18.69
N ALA A 239 -6.53 -3.18 -19.15
CA ALA A 239 -7.62 -2.34 -18.68
C ALA A 239 -9.00 -2.96 -18.91
N GLU A 240 -9.18 -3.71 -19.99
CA GLU A 240 -10.41 -4.45 -20.27
C GLU A 240 -10.77 -5.44 -19.15
N GLN A 241 -9.76 -5.99 -18.49
CA GLN A 241 -9.94 -6.99 -17.43
C GLN A 241 -10.03 -6.37 -16.02
N ILE A 242 -9.72 -5.08 -15.86
CA ILE A 242 -9.76 -4.44 -14.54
C ILE A 242 -11.21 -4.31 -14.06
N VAL A 243 -11.43 -4.77 -12.84
CA VAL A 243 -12.68 -4.57 -12.08
C VAL A 243 -12.56 -3.34 -11.19
N GLY A 244 -11.41 -3.18 -10.55
CA GLY A 244 -11.13 -2.03 -9.71
C GLY A 244 -9.66 -1.93 -9.32
N ILE A 245 -9.25 -0.70 -9.04
CA ILE A 245 -7.93 -0.37 -8.50
C ILE A 245 -8.15 0.35 -7.19
N ALA A 246 -7.48 -0.09 -6.13
CA ALA A 246 -7.45 0.60 -4.86
C ALA A 246 -6.00 0.88 -4.47
N SER A 247 -5.69 2.11 -4.09
CA SER A 247 -4.39 2.44 -3.49
C SER A 247 -4.57 2.82 -2.05
N GLN A 248 -3.65 2.34 -1.21
CA GLN A 248 -3.75 2.45 0.24
C GLN A 248 -2.48 3.04 0.85
N ARG A 249 -2.69 3.83 1.93
CA ARG A 249 -1.67 4.30 2.87
C ARG A 249 -2.14 4.02 4.29
N LEU A 250 -1.17 3.84 5.19
CA LEU A 250 -1.41 3.81 6.64
C LEU A 250 -0.78 5.05 7.26
N LEU A 251 -1.62 5.92 7.82
CA LEU A 251 -1.18 7.14 8.49
C LEU A 251 -1.31 7.02 10.01
N SER A 252 -0.34 7.58 10.72
CA SER A 252 -0.32 7.60 12.19
C SER A 252 -1.38 8.55 12.72
N THR A 253 -2.20 8.06 13.67
CA THR A 253 -3.24 8.88 14.31
C THR A 253 -2.69 9.63 15.51
N LEU A 254 -3.18 10.84 15.72
CA LEU A 254 -2.84 11.67 16.87
C LEU A 254 -3.37 11.05 18.16
N CYS A 255 -2.56 11.10 19.22
CA CYS A 255 -3.01 10.67 20.54
C CYS A 255 -4.12 11.59 21.04
N PRO A 256 -5.32 11.07 21.36
CA PRO A 256 -6.45 11.89 21.79
C PRO A 256 -6.21 12.59 23.14
N HIS A 257 -5.29 12.07 23.97
CA HIS A 257 -5.00 12.59 25.30
C HIS A 257 -4.04 13.80 25.32
N CYS A 258 -3.18 13.91 24.30
CA CYS A 258 -2.21 15.02 24.23
C CYS A 258 -2.29 15.84 22.94
N LYS A 259 -3.28 15.57 22.07
CA LYS A 259 -3.48 16.39 20.88
C LYS A 259 -3.99 17.79 21.25
N HIS A 260 -3.47 18.77 20.56
CA HIS A 260 -3.89 20.17 20.70
C HIS A 260 -3.79 20.91 19.37
N GLN A 261 -4.41 22.07 19.29
CA GLN A 261 -4.37 22.91 18.11
C GLN A 261 -3.09 23.76 18.07
N ILE A 262 -2.52 23.90 16.89
CA ILE A 262 -1.45 24.84 16.60
C ILE A 262 -1.79 25.67 15.35
N LYS A 263 -1.16 26.84 15.25
CA LYS A 263 -1.17 27.64 14.03
C LYS A 263 -0.38 26.91 12.94
N VAL A 264 -0.94 26.84 11.73
CA VAL A 264 -0.25 26.26 10.58
C VAL A 264 0.87 27.21 10.12
N PRO A 265 2.13 26.77 10.05
CA PRO A 265 3.23 27.57 9.55
C PRO A 265 2.99 28.02 8.10
N GLN A 266 3.44 29.24 7.75
CA GLN A 266 3.25 29.79 6.40
C GLN A 266 3.86 28.91 5.32
N GLU A 267 5.03 28.32 5.58
CA GLU A 267 5.72 27.40 4.66
C GLU A 267 4.90 26.16 4.30
N ILE A 268 4.08 25.70 5.26
CA ILE A 268 3.16 24.58 5.05
C ILE A 268 1.92 25.05 4.28
N LEU A 269 1.38 26.22 4.65
CA LEU A 269 0.24 26.82 3.93
C LEU A 269 0.56 27.02 2.45
N ASP A 270 1.78 27.43 2.15
CA ASP A 270 2.21 27.66 0.76
C ASP A 270 2.21 26.39 -0.10
N LYS A 271 2.36 25.23 0.53
CA LYS A 271 2.29 23.93 -0.13
C LYS A 271 0.87 23.37 -0.30
N LEU A 272 -0.14 24.00 0.32
CA LEU A 272 -1.53 23.53 0.24
C LEU A 272 -2.25 24.13 -0.96
N ARG A 273 -3.13 23.35 -1.58
CA ARG A 273 -4.05 23.80 -2.61
C ARG A 273 -4.98 24.90 -2.08
N ALA A 274 -5.49 25.75 -2.95
CA ALA A 274 -6.41 26.81 -2.56
C ALA A 274 -7.70 26.28 -1.90
N GLU A 275 -8.18 25.12 -2.32
CA GLU A 275 -9.35 24.44 -1.75
C GLU A 275 -9.06 23.89 -0.36
N ASP A 276 -7.86 23.31 -0.12
CA ASP A 276 -7.44 22.80 1.18
C ASP A 276 -7.33 23.93 2.20
N LYS A 277 -6.73 25.07 1.81
CA LYS A 277 -6.66 26.28 2.65
C LYS A 277 -8.06 26.78 3.08
N LYS A 278 -9.04 26.72 2.17
CA LYS A 278 -10.43 27.11 2.49
C LYS A 278 -11.10 26.14 3.45
N ALA A 279 -10.72 24.86 3.45
CA ALA A 279 -11.28 23.83 4.30
C ALA A 279 -10.67 23.82 5.72
N LEU A 280 -9.47 24.41 5.92
CA LEU A 280 -8.85 24.53 7.23
C LEU A 280 -9.67 25.41 8.17
N THR A 281 -9.74 24.99 9.43
CA THR A 281 -10.36 25.78 10.49
C THR A 281 -9.52 27.04 10.80
N ARG A 282 -10.17 28.12 11.20
CA ARG A 282 -9.53 29.32 11.68
C ARG A 282 -9.81 29.51 13.17
N ASP A 283 -8.81 29.99 13.89
CA ASP A 283 -8.97 30.38 15.29
C ASP A 283 -9.65 31.75 15.43
N MET A 284 -9.80 32.23 16.67
CA MET A 284 -10.40 33.53 16.97
C MET A 284 -9.60 34.73 16.43
N ASN A 285 -8.32 34.54 16.11
CA ASN A 285 -7.44 35.55 15.51
C ASN A 285 -7.49 35.52 13.97
N GLY A 286 -8.21 34.57 13.38
CA GLY A 286 -8.31 34.37 11.95
C GLY A 286 -7.15 33.55 11.37
N ASP A 287 -6.26 32.99 12.19
CA ASP A 287 -5.15 32.15 11.77
C ASP A 287 -5.63 30.73 11.44
N TYR A 288 -5.05 30.12 10.40
CA TYR A 288 -5.29 28.72 10.08
C TYR A 288 -4.68 27.80 11.14
N VAL A 289 -5.47 26.84 11.63
CA VAL A 289 -5.05 25.91 12.69
C VAL A 289 -5.20 24.46 12.25
N THR A 290 -4.34 23.61 12.81
CA THR A 290 -4.35 22.15 12.67
C THR A 290 -4.05 21.50 14.02
N TYR A 291 -4.01 20.16 14.06
CA TYR A 291 -3.73 19.43 15.29
C TYR A 291 -2.37 18.75 15.24
N ILE A 292 -1.69 18.73 16.38
CA ILE A 292 -0.49 17.94 16.66
C ILE A 292 -0.60 17.25 18.01
N SER A 293 0.33 16.36 18.33
CA SER A 293 0.46 15.70 19.65
C SER A 293 1.92 15.73 20.12
N ASP A 294 2.15 16.19 21.34
CA ASP A 294 3.52 16.31 21.91
C ASP A 294 4.02 15.03 22.58
N GLY A 295 3.13 14.05 22.80
CA GLY A 295 3.40 12.85 23.58
C GLY A 295 2.99 12.97 25.05
N CYS A 296 2.52 11.87 25.63
CA CYS A 296 2.14 11.77 27.04
C CYS A 296 2.36 10.31 27.53
N SER A 297 2.07 10.05 28.82
CA SER A 297 2.16 8.70 29.40
C SER A 297 1.28 7.69 28.67
N GLU A 298 0.09 8.07 28.20
CA GLU A 298 -0.86 7.17 27.55
C GLU A 298 -0.35 6.68 26.17
N CYS A 299 0.40 7.50 25.47
CA CYS A 299 0.99 7.13 24.18
C CYS A 299 2.50 6.81 24.29
N ASN A 300 3.03 6.55 25.49
CA ASN A 300 4.45 6.32 25.72
C ASN A 300 5.34 7.42 25.10
N SER A 301 4.93 8.66 25.22
CA SER A 301 5.61 9.87 24.71
C SER A 301 5.78 9.91 23.19
N THR A 302 5.05 9.09 22.43
CA THR A 302 5.14 9.04 20.95
C THR A 302 4.24 10.06 20.26
N GLY A 303 3.20 10.57 20.93
CA GLY A 303 2.16 11.37 20.30
C GLY A 303 1.19 10.57 19.40
N VAL A 304 1.40 9.27 19.23
CA VAL A 304 0.66 8.41 18.30
C VAL A 304 -0.25 7.43 19.07
N ALA A 305 -1.48 7.24 18.61
CA ALA A 305 -2.44 6.31 19.19
C ALA A 305 -2.69 5.04 18.34
N GLY A 306 -2.10 4.96 17.16
CA GLY A 306 -2.29 3.86 16.22
C GLY A 306 -2.18 4.32 14.78
N ARG A 307 -2.80 3.58 13.85
CA ARG A 307 -2.78 3.91 12.42
C ARG A 307 -4.15 3.74 11.80
N ILE A 308 -4.49 4.59 10.84
CA ILE A 308 -5.70 4.46 10.02
C ILE A 308 -5.33 4.23 8.56
N PRO A 309 -6.08 3.43 7.82
CA PRO A 309 -5.92 3.31 6.38
C PRO A 309 -6.57 4.52 5.69
N ILE A 310 -5.87 5.05 4.72
CA ILE A 310 -6.40 5.99 3.74
C ILE A 310 -6.43 5.25 2.41
N ILE A 311 -7.60 5.22 1.76
CA ILE A 311 -7.78 4.46 0.52
C ILE A 311 -8.45 5.31 -0.55
N GLU A 312 -7.94 5.24 -1.76
CA GLU A 312 -8.59 5.72 -2.97
C GLU A 312 -8.99 4.53 -3.84
N ILE A 313 -10.16 4.56 -4.44
CA ILE A 313 -10.69 3.43 -5.20
C ILE A 313 -11.22 3.92 -6.55
N ILE A 314 -10.80 3.26 -7.62
CA ILE A 314 -11.30 3.45 -8.99
C ILE A 314 -12.11 2.19 -9.36
N PRO A 315 -13.45 2.21 -9.29
CA PRO A 315 -14.27 1.12 -9.79
C PRO A 315 -14.33 1.20 -11.32
N PHE A 316 -14.08 0.09 -12.00
CA PHE A 316 -14.10 0.05 -13.45
C PHE A 316 -15.48 -0.34 -13.99
N ASN A 317 -15.94 0.45 -14.96
CA ASN A 317 -17.08 0.16 -15.82
C ASN A 317 -16.66 0.23 -17.29
N ASN A 318 -17.54 -0.09 -18.22
CA ASN A 318 -17.21 -0.07 -19.65
C ASN A 318 -16.73 1.30 -20.12
N TYR A 319 -17.33 2.38 -19.62
CA TYR A 319 -16.94 3.74 -19.98
C TYR A 319 -15.49 4.07 -19.58
N LEU A 320 -15.05 3.64 -18.38
CA LEU A 320 -13.66 3.78 -17.96
C LEU A 320 -12.73 2.87 -18.79
N ARG A 321 -13.16 1.64 -19.11
CA ARG A 321 -12.36 0.73 -19.94
C ARG A 321 -12.09 1.33 -21.32
N ASP A 322 -13.13 1.90 -21.95
CA ASP A 322 -13.00 2.56 -23.26
C ASP A 322 -12.03 3.77 -23.17
N TYR A 323 -12.17 4.57 -22.12
CA TYR A 323 -11.25 5.71 -21.90
C TYR A 323 -9.79 5.24 -21.73
N PHE A 324 -9.55 4.22 -20.91
CA PHE A 324 -8.20 3.69 -20.69
C PHE A 324 -7.65 2.83 -21.85
N ALA A 325 -8.48 2.46 -22.81
CA ALA A 325 -8.02 1.84 -24.05
C ALA A 325 -7.24 2.82 -24.94
N GLU A 326 -7.46 4.13 -24.78
CA GLU A 326 -6.72 5.19 -25.42
C GLU A 326 -5.50 5.62 -24.59
N LYS A 327 -4.53 6.30 -25.22
CA LYS A 327 -3.35 6.82 -24.50
C LYS A 327 -3.65 8.19 -23.92
N HIS A 328 -3.66 8.30 -22.60
CA HIS A 328 -3.85 9.54 -21.87
C HIS A 328 -2.67 9.83 -20.93
N GLY A 329 -2.42 11.11 -20.65
CA GLY A 329 -1.52 11.54 -19.57
C GLY A 329 -2.10 11.22 -18.18
N LEU A 330 -1.25 11.07 -17.17
CA LEU A 330 -1.73 10.79 -15.79
C LEU A 330 -2.64 11.91 -15.27
N VAL A 331 -2.33 13.16 -15.62
CA VAL A 331 -3.13 14.35 -15.28
C VAL A 331 -4.52 14.26 -15.88
N ASP A 332 -4.59 13.96 -17.19
CA ASP A 332 -5.85 13.83 -17.90
C ASP A 332 -6.72 12.73 -17.31
N ILE A 333 -6.09 11.63 -16.89
CA ILE A 333 -6.76 10.49 -16.23
C ILE A 333 -7.38 10.94 -14.90
N GLU A 334 -6.64 11.62 -14.05
CA GLU A 334 -7.16 12.04 -12.74
C GLU A 334 -8.30 13.04 -12.88
N LEU A 335 -8.17 14.05 -13.74
CA LEU A 335 -9.22 15.01 -14.04
C LEU A 335 -10.47 14.34 -14.58
N PHE A 336 -10.29 13.38 -15.49
CA PHE A 336 -11.38 12.59 -16.02
C PHE A 336 -12.12 11.84 -14.92
N LEU A 337 -11.39 11.18 -14.02
CA LEU A 337 -11.97 10.44 -12.89
C LEU A 337 -12.69 11.38 -11.91
N ARG A 338 -12.09 12.52 -11.55
CA ARG A 338 -12.72 13.51 -10.67
C ARG A 338 -14.05 14.01 -11.25
N LYS A 339 -14.07 14.33 -12.55
CA LYS A 339 -15.24 14.86 -13.24
C LYS A 339 -16.36 13.82 -13.42
N ASN A 340 -16.03 12.57 -13.76
CA ASN A 340 -17.01 11.58 -14.21
C ASN A 340 -17.48 10.61 -13.13
N ILE A 341 -16.66 10.34 -12.11
CA ILE A 341 -17.01 9.42 -11.02
C ILE A 341 -16.86 10.03 -9.63
N GLY A 342 -16.53 11.32 -9.53
CA GLY A 342 -16.33 11.97 -8.23
C GLY A 342 -15.13 11.40 -7.47
N PHE A 343 -14.10 10.95 -8.18
CA PHE A 343 -12.90 10.37 -7.59
C PHE A 343 -12.26 11.31 -6.56
N LYS A 344 -11.91 10.75 -5.42
CA LYS A 344 -11.16 11.42 -4.37
C LYS A 344 -9.81 10.72 -4.23
N SER A 345 -8.74 11.47 -4.40
CA SER A 345 -7.37 10.96 -4.28
C SER A 345 -7.02 10.62 -2.82
N LEU A 346 -5.88 9.95 -2.63
CA LEU A 346 -5.32 9.73 -1.30
C LEU A 346 -5.13 11.04 -0.53
N TRP A 347 -4.74 12.12 -1.22
CA TRP A 347 -4.63 13.45 -0.62
C TRP A 347 -5.98 13.95 -0.10
N ASP A 348 -7.03 13.93 -0.93
CA ASP A 348 -8.36 14.40 -0.54
C ASP A 348 -8.89 13.64 0.69
N LYS A 349 -8.69 12.32 0.69
CA LYS A 349 -9.10 11.43 1.80
C LYS A 349 -8.28 11.71 3.07
N GLY A 350 -6.96 11.80 2.96
CA GLY A 350 -6.07 12.10 4.08
C GLY A 350 -6.34 13.49 4.65
N PHE A 351 -6.54 14.48 3.79
CA PHE A 351 -6.82 15.84 4.23
C PHE A 351 -8.14 15.96 5.01
N ALA A 352 -9.14 15.16 4.66
CA ALA A 352 -10.38 15.08 5.44
C ALA A 352 -10.13 14.61 6.89
N HIS A 353 -9.15 13.71 7.12
CA HIS A 353 -8.74 13.31 8.46
C HIS A 353 -7.92 14.37 9.18
N VAL A 354 -7.14 15.19 8.46
CA VAL A 354 -6.46 16.36 9.04
C VAL A 354 -7.49 17.36 9.60
N ILE A 355 -8.53 17.65 8.84
CA ILE A 355 -9.61 18.55 9.27
C ILE A 355 -10.32 18.05 10.54
N LYS A 356 -10.53 16.72 10.65
CA LYS A 356 -11.12 16.11 11.85
C LYS A 356 -10.17 16.07 13.04
N GLY A 357 -8.88 16.32 12.83
CA GLY A 357 -7.84 16.16 13.86
C GLY A 357 -7.57 14.70 14.23
N ASP A 358 -7.75 13.78 13.29
CA ASP A 358 -7.40 12.36 13.44
C ASP A 358 -5.91 12.16 13.18
N ILE A 359 -5.34 12.87 12.21
CA ILE A 359 -3.92 12.86 11.84
C ILE A 359 -3.36 14.28 11.80
N SER A 360 -2.04 14.43 11.88
CA SER A 360 -1.40 15.72 11.68
C SER A 360 -1.23 16.04 10.19
N LEU A 361 -1.15 17.34 9.88
CA LEU A 361 -0.86 17.79 8.52
C LEU A 361 0.57 17.40 8.09
N GLU A 362 1.51 17.36 9.03
CA GLU A 362 2.89 16.92 8.77
C GLU A 362 2.96 15.44 8.40
N GLU A 363 2.18 14.59 9.10
CA GLU A 363 2.08 13.16 8.77
C GLU A 363 1.55 12.97 7.34
N LEU A 364 0.49 13.69 6.98
CA LEU A 364 -0.07 13.64 5.63
C LEU A 364 0.96 14.04 4.58
N LEU A 365 1.62 15.18 4.76
CA LEU A 365 2.65 15.70 3.83
C LEU A 365 3.88 14.79 3.72
N SER A 366 4.20 14.05 4.77
CA SER A 366 5.33 13.11 4.75
C SER A 366 5.06 11.86 3.93
N CYS A 367 3.78 11.47 3.79
CA CYS A 367 3.35 10.21 3.17
C CYS A 367 2.72 10.41 1.79
N ILE A 368 2.06 11.55 1.57
CA ILE A 368 1.27 11.84 0.38
C ILE A 368 1.56 13.26 -0.07
N GLU A 369 1.99 13.40 -1.33
CA GLU A 369 2.20 14.73 -1.93
C GLU A 369 0.85 15.36 -2.33
N PRO A 370 0.66 16.67 -2.15
CA PRO A 370 -0.49 17.38 -2.70
C PRO A 370 -0.54 17.27 -4.23
N ASP A 371 -1.73 17.20 -4.80
CA ASP A 371 -1.94 17.06 -6.25
C ASP A 371 -1.76 18.41 -7.01
N GLU A 372 -0.94 19.34 -6.53
CA GLU A 372 -0.84 20.72 -7.07
C GLU A 372 -0.37 20.84 -8.52
N GLU A 373 0.63 20.04 -8.91
CA GLU A 373 1.10 20.07 -10.31
C GLU A 373 0.02 19.62 -11.28
N LEU A 374 -0.87 18.74 -10.86
CA LEU A 374 -1.94 18.21 -11.69
C LEU A 374 -3.03 19.25 -11.98
N ILE A 375 -3.36 20.10 -11.01
CA ILE A 375 -4.47 21.05 -11.11
C ILE A 375 -4.06 22.33 -11.85
N SER A 376 -2.85 22.84 -11.63
CA SER A 376 -2.36 24.04 -12.34
C SER A 376 -2.13 23.76 -13.83
N GLN A 377 -1.58 22.61 -14.19
CA GLN A 377 -1.39 22.19 -15.58
C GLN A 377 -2.72 21.92 -16.28
N ALA A 378 -3.73 21.46 -15.55
CA ALA A 378 -5.06 21.22 -16.10
C ALA A 378 -5.83 22.51 -16.41
N ALA A 379 -5.73 23.53 -15.55
CA ALA A 379 -6.33 24.85 -15.81
C ALA A 379 -5.70 25.50 -17.05
N ASP A 380 -4.39 25.33 -17.25
CA ASP A 380 -3.68 25.80 -18.45
C ASP A 380 -4.06 25.01 -19.70
N PHE A 381 -4.28 23.69 -19.57
CA PHE A 381 -4.70 22.83 -20.67
C PHE A 381 -6.16 23.09 -21.09
N GLU A 382 -7.09 23.27 -20.15
CA GLU A 382 -8.48 23.67 -20.48
C GLU A 382 -8.52 25.04 -21.20
N ASN A 383 -7.70 25.98 -20.76
CA ASN A 383 -7.56 27.26 -21.43
C ASN A 383 -6.98 27.13 -22.86
N GLN A 384 -6.01 26.24 -23.06
CA GLN A 384 -5.44 25.97 -24.40
C GLN A 384 -6.44 25.26 -25.31
N VAL A 385 -7.20 24.28 -24.82
CA VAL A 385 -8.22 23.55 -25.58
C VAL A 385 -9.40 24.45 -25.94
N ASN A 386 -9.84 25.31 -25.03
CA ASN A 386 -10.92 26.27 -25.31
C ASN A 386 -10.48 27.32 -26.33
N ASN A 387 -9.27 27.81 -26.23
CA ASN A 387 -8.69 28.75 -27.23
C ASN A 387 -8.52 28.08 -28.60
N THR A 388 -8.21 26.76 -28.65
CA THR A 388 -8.11 26.04 -29.94
C THR A 388 -9.48 25.77 -30.55
N LYS A 389 -10.50 25.47 -29.73
CA LYS A 389 -11.89 25.32 -30.22
C LYS A 389 -12.46 26.63 -30.74
N GLU A 390 -12.25 27.74 -30.06
CA GLU A 390 -12.69 29.07 -30.57
C GLU A 390 -11.96 29.44 -31.86
N GLY A 391 -10.67 29.12 -31.99
CA GLY A 391 -9.91 29.31 -33.23
C GLY A 391 -10.39 28.43 -34.38
N TYR A 392 -10.93 27.22 -34.10
CA TYR A 392 -11.46 26.33 -35.14
C TYR A 392 -12.85 26.75 -35.63
N PHE A 393 -13.70 27.27 -34.74
CA PHE A 393 -15.02 27.77 -35.09
C PHE A 393 -14.98 29.15 -35.78
N SER A 394 -13.96 29.98 -35.48
CA SER A 394 -13.77 31.28 -36.14
C SER A 394 -13.28 31.15 -37.60
N ARG A 395 -12.57 30.05 -37.94
CA ARG A 395 -12.08 29.78 -39.31
C ARG A 395 -13.15 29.16 -40.23
N ARG A 396 -14.27 28.68 -39.71
CA ARG A 396 -15.39 28.16 -40.51
C ARG A 396 -16.49 29.17 -40.78
N ARG A 397 -16.34 30.40 -40.31
CA ARG A 397 -17.27 31.52 -40.58
C ARG A 397 -16.67 32.58 -41.51
N LYS A 398 -15.56 32.31 -42.14
CA LYS A 398 -15.00 33.05 -43.29
C LYS A 398 -14.90 32.07 -44.44
#